data_cf5a13cf9ebe00e8bc491254539ac968
#
_entry.id   cf5a13cf9ebe00e8bc491254539ac968
#
_cell.length_a   1.000
_cell.length_b   1.000
_cell.length_c   1.000
_cell.angle_alpha   90.00
_cell.angle_beta   90.00
_cell.angle_gamma   90.00
#
_symmetry.space_group_name_H-M   'P 1'
#
loop_
_entity.id
_entity.type
_entity.pdbx_description
1 polymer ?
#
loop_
_entity_poly.entity_id
_entity_poly.type
_entity_poly.pdbx_seq_one_letter_code
_entity_poly.pdbx_strand_id
1 'polypeptide(L)'
;MSVYYSAKSHVYASGAKTKGYIKNKSTGVIKSFMFNPSELEFERSATYSEISSPGLSYPVTQYVRGNILTFSVPLYIYDKPYSGEVESWEEFLNSFVPPTINTSGYTKPDEMLFVMGNFIRNCVVDSLGTHYTSFTEDLSPNEATFTLNLRQV
;
A
#
# COMPACT_ATOMS: atom_id res chain seq x y z
N MET A 1 11.79 2.70 16.23
CA MET A 1 11.19 1.40 16.23
C MET A 1 12.05 0.38 15.51
N SER A 2 12.43 -0.67 16.19
CA SER A 2 13.43 -1.64 15.73
C SER A 2 13.01 -2.48 14.55
N VAL A 3 11.72 -2.63 14.31
CA VAL A 3 11.18 -3.42 13.20
C VAL A 3 11.70 -2.94 11.85
N TYR A 4 11.82 -1.65 11.67
CA TYR A 4 12.28 -1.10 10.40
C TYR A 4 13.75 -1.36 10.15
N TYR A 5 14.55 -1.34 11.17
CA TYR A 5 15.94 -1.67 11.05
C TYR A 5 16.14 -3.11 10.64
N SER A 6 15.40 -3.98 11.27
CA SER A 6 15.46 -5.39 10.92
C SER A 6 15.04 -5.62 9.49
N ALA A 7 13.99 -4.95 9.06
CA ALA A 7 13.53 -5.04 7.68
C ALA A 7 14.59 -4.58 6.69
N LYS A 8 15.31 -3.53 7.04
CA LYS A 8 16.28 -2.96 6.13
C LYS A 8 17.52 -3.81 5.95
N SER A 9 17.98 -4.47 6.98
CA SER A 9 19.29 -5.11 6.95
C SER A 9 19.26 -6.61 6.81
N HIS A 10 18.40 -7.28 7.49
CA HIS A 10 18.50 -8.73 7.64
C HIS A 10 17.18 -9.49 7.59
N VAL A 11 16.10 -8.77 7.59
CA VAL A 11 14.80 -9.43 7.64
C VAL A 11 14.60 -10.42 6.52
N TYR A 12 15.20 -10.14 5.38
CA TYR A 12 15.07 -10.99 4.22
C TYR A 12 15.79 -12.31 4.37
N ALA A 13 16.88 -12.31 5.10
CA ALA A 13 17.74 -13.47 5.22
C ALA A 13 17.51 -14.24 6.53
N SER A 14 17.42 -13.55 7.64
CA SER A 14 17.50 -14.20 8.95
C SER A 14 16.20 -14.17 9.73
N GLY A 15 15.14 -13.74 9.10
CA GLY A 15 13.86 -13.90 9.70
C GLY A 15 13.52 -12.87 10.75
N ALA A 16 12.93 -11.81 10.29
CA ALA A 16 12.01 -11.15 11.16
C ALA A 16 11.04 -12.22 11.67
N LYS A 17 10.89 -12.31 12.95
CA LYS A 17 9.97 -13.26 13.56
C LYS A 17 8.53 -12.92 13.22
N THR A 18 8.28 -11.66 12.83
CA THR A 18 6.96 -11.18 12.47
C THR A 18 7.02 -10.54 11.09
N LYS A 19 6.15 -10.99 10.21
CA LYS A 19 5.97 -10.39 8.89
C LYS A 19 4.69 -9.57 8.87
N GLY A 20 4.74 -8.44 8.18
CA GLY A 20 3.55 -7.71 7.86
C GLY A 20 2.67 -8.48 6.88
N TYR A 21 1.43 -8.10 6.79
CA TYR A 21 0.49 -8.76 5.88
C TYR A 21 -0.58 -7.79 5.40
N ILE A 22 -1.26 -8.22 4.37
CA ILE A 22 -2.42 -7.54 3.80
C ILE A 22 -3.59 -8.51 3.84
N LYS A 23 -4.74 -8.01 4.29
CA LYS A 23 -5.98 -8.78 4.31
C LYS A 23 -7.02 -8.07 3.44
N ASN A 24 -7.66 -8.82 2.56
CA ASN A 24 -8.85 -8.34 1.87
C ASN A 24 -10.05 -8.52 2.82
N LYS A 25 -10.66 -7.44 3.23
CA LYS A 25 -11.75 -7.47 4.20
C LYS A 25 -13.03 -8.08 3.64
N SER A 26 -13.21 -8.03 2.32
CA SER A 26 -14.40 -8.58 1.67
C SER A 26 -14.33 -10.10 1.50
N THR A 27 -13.16 -10.62 1.13
CA THR A 27 -12.97 -12.05 0.88
C THR A 27 -12.36 -12.81 2.07
N GLY A 28 -11.73 -12.09 2.98
CA GLY A 28 -11.02 -12.68 4.12
C GLY A 28 -9.64 -13.25 3.79
N VAL A 29 -9.20 -13.15 2.55
CA VAL A 29 -7.89 -13.66 2.13
C VAL A 29 -6.77 -12.81 2.74
N ILE A 30 -5.76 -13.49 3.30
CA ILE A 30 -4.60 -12.87 3.92
C ILE A 30 -3.36 -13.29 3.14
N LYS A 31 -2.51 -12.31 2.80
CA LYS A 31 -1.17 -12.58 2.26
C LYS A 31 -0.11 -11.89 3.09
N SER A 32 0.81 -12.68 3.61
CA SER A 32 1.98 -12.16 4.32
C SER A 32 3.03 -11.68 3.32
N PHE A 33 3.73 -10.62 3.67
CA PHE A 33 4.81 -10.12 2.83
C PHE A 33 5.92 -11.17 2.73
N MET A 34 6.45 -11.34 1.52
CA MET A 34 7.66 -12.14 1.34
C MET A 34 8.84 -11.47 2.04
N PHE A 35 8.97 -10.17 1.81
CA PHE A 35 9.93 -9.31 2.48
C PHE A 35 9.19 -8.10 3.04
N ASN A 36 9.41 -7.80 4.31
CA ASN A 36 8.81 -6.59 4.88
C ASN A 36 9.36 -5.35 4.16
N PRO A 37 8.51 -4.38 3.85
CA PRO A 37 8.98 -3.11 3.29
C PRO A 37 10.04 -2.49 4.21
N SER A 38 11.11 -2.00 3.60
CA SER A 38 12.18 -1.34 4.36
C SER A 38 11.83 0.11 4.72
N GLU A 39 10.90 0.70 3.99
CA GLU A 39 10.51 2.09 4.17
C GLU A 39 9.00 2.24 4.00
N LEU A 40 8.41 3.10 4.81
CA LEU A 40 7.03 3.55 4.66
C LEU A 40 7.04 5.07 4.70
N GLU A 41 6.41 5.69 3.73
CA GLU A 41 6.23 7.12 3.65
C GLU A 41 4.78 7.47 3.97
N PHE A 42 4.60 8.35 4.93
CA PHE A 42 3.27 8.81 5.32
C PHE A 42 3.15 10.30 5.05
N GLU A 43 1.99 10.70 4.59
CA GLU A 43 1.66 12.10 4.42
C GLU A 43 0.39 12.43 5.18
N ARG A 44 0.49 13.39 6.07
CA ARG A 44 -0.67 13.98 6.73
C ARG A 44 -0.67 15.45 6.45
N SER A 45 -1.84 15.97 6.15
CA SER A 45 -2.00 17.39 5.90
C SER A 45 -3.28 17.90 6.56
N ALA A 46 -3.39 19.20 6.66
CA ALA A 46 -4.60 19.87 7.13
C ALA A 46 -4.95 20.99 6.16
N THR A 47 -6.22 21.26 6.05
CA THR A 47 -6.71 22.35 5.20
C THR A 47 -7.06 23.54 6.07
N TYR A 48 -6.51 24.69 5.71
CA TYR A 48 -6.80 25.97 6.35
C TYR A 48 -7.38 26.92 5.32
N SER A 49 -8.25 27.78 5.75
CA SER A 49 -8.69 28.92 4.94
C SER A 49 -8.16 30.22 5.53
N GLU A 50 -7.86 31.15 4.66
CA GLU A 50 -7.45 32.48 5.05
C GLU A 50 -8.63 33.41 4.98
N ILE A 51 -8.83 34.18 6.04
CA ILE A 51 -9.86 35.20 6.10
C ILE A 51 -9.17 36.54 6.04
N SER A 52 -9.43 37.30 4.97
CA SER A 52 -8.92 38.65 4.80
C SER A 52 -10.04 39.64 5.03
N SER A 53 -9.78 40.66 5.84
CA SER A 53 -10.75 41.69 6.16
C SER A 53 -10.08 43.06 6.05
N PRO A 54 -10.81 44.09 5.56
CA PRO A 54 -10.25 45.44 5.52
C PRO A 54 -9.79 45.90 6.91
N GLY A 55 -8.59 46.46 6.97
CA GLY A 55 -7.97 46.93 8.22
C GLY A 55 -7.08 45.90 8.91
N LEU A 56 -7.02 44.64 8.44
CA LEU A 56 -6.07 43.66 8.94
C LEU A 56 -4.73 43.79 8.21
N SER A 57 -3.65 43.77 8.98
CA SER A 57 -2.29 43.82 8.41
C SER A 57 -1.90 42.52 7.71
N TYR A 58 -2.54 41.42 8.08
CA TYR A 58 -2.30 40.09 7.50
C TYR A 58 -3.57 39.26 7.67
N PRO A 59 -3.78 38.25 6.81
CA PRO A 59 -4.97 37.41 6.91
C PRO A 59 -4.93 36.53 8.15
N VAL A 60 -6.13 36.23 8.66
CA VAL A 60 -6.31 35.28 9.76
C VAL A 60 -6.49 33.87 9.17
N THR A 61 -5.72 32.92 9.66
CA THR A 61 -5.80 31.52 9.24
C THR A 61 -6.80 30.78 10.11
N GLN A 62 -7.75 30.13 9.45
CA GLN A 62 -8.76 29.32 10.11
C GLN A 62 -8.61 27.86 9.71
N TYR A 63 -8.56 26.97 10.69
CA TYR A 63 -8.59 25.53 10.45
C TYR A 63 -9.93 25.09 9.89
N VAL A 64 -9.89 24.33 8.80
CA VAL A 64 -11.10 23.80 8.16
C VAL A 64 -11.27 22.32 8.47
N ARG A 65 -10.23 21.50 8.18
CA ARG A 65 -10.28 20.06 8.41
C ARG A 65 -8.89 19.44 8.34
N GLY A 66 -8.75 18.27 8.96
CA GLY A 66 -7.62 17.37 8.66
C GLY A 66 -7.89 16.59 7.39
N ASN A 67 -6.86 16.30 6.63
CA ASN A 67 -6.94 15.46 5.46
C ASN A 67 -6.64 14.00 5.80
N ILE A 68 -7.07 13.11 4.92
CA ILE A 68 -6.91 11.68 5.11
C ILE A 68 -5.42 11.31 4.97
N LEU A 69 -4.97 10.38 5.80
CA LEU A 69 -3.63 9.84 5.72
C LEU A 69 -3.46 9.04 4.42
N THR A 70 -2.41 9.36 3.68
CA THR A 70 -1.99 8.59 2.51
C THR A 70 -0.58 8.05 2.74
N PHE A 71 -0.30 6.89 2.16
CA PHE A 71 1.03 6.30 2.24
C PHE A 71 1.31 5.40 1.05
N SER A 72 2.60 5.20 0.79
CA SER A 72 3.08 4.38 -0.31
C SER A 72 3.87 3.20 0.24
N VAL A 73 3.62 2.01 -0.30
CA VAL A 73 4.25 0.77 0.15
C VAL A 73 4.85 0.05 -1.06
N PRO A 74 6.16 -0.14 -1.10
CA PRO A 74 6.78 -1.02 -2.08
C PRO A 74 6.77 -2.46 -1.59
N LEU A 75 6.33 -3.38 -2.45
CA LEU A 75 6.35 -4.82 -2.18
C LEU A 75 7.25 -5.51 -3.18
N TYR A 76 8.25 -6.20 -2.70
CA TYR A 76 9.18 -6.95 -3.52
C TYR A 76 8.87 -8.44 -3.44
N ILE A 77 8.70 -9.07 -4.59
CA ILE A 77 8.42 -10.50 -4.72
C ILE A 77 9.52 -11.14 -5.55
N TYR A 78 10.14 -12.16 -4.99
CA TYR A 78 11.20 -12.93 -5.62
C TYR A 78 10.81 -14.40 -5.62
N ASP A 79 10.65 -14.97 -6.79
CA ASP A 79 10.10 -16.31 -6.95
C ASP A 79 11.02 -17.18 -7.80
N LYS A 80 12.14 -17.56 -7.20
CA LYS A 80 13.10 -18.50 -7.81
C LYS A 80 13.40 -19.64 -6.83
N PRO A 81 13.13 -20.91 -7.18
CA PRO A 81 12.54 -21.36 -8.44
C PRO A 81 11.08 -20.96 -8.59
N TYR A 82 10.64 -20.82 -9.83
CA TYR A 82 9.30 -20.35 -10.15
C TYR A 82 8.20 -21.23 -9.55
N SER A 83 7.27 -20.61 -8.84
CA SER A 83 6.12 -21.27 -8.23
C SER A 83 4.80 -20.52 -8.44
N GLY A 84 4.84 -19.40 -9.16
CA GLY A 84 3.66 -18.59 -9.43
C GLY A 84 3.34 -17.54 -8.39
N GLU A 85 4.28 -17.23 -7.51
CA GLU A 85 4.06 -16.24 -6.43
C GLU A 85 3.79 -14.84 -6.97
N VAL A 86 4.52 -14.41 -7.99
CA VAL A 86 4.32 -13.07 -8.57
C VAL A 86 2.91 -12.94 -9.14
N GLU A 87 2.47 -13.93 -9.87
CA GLU A 87 1.13 -13.94 -10.46
C GLU A 87 0.04 -14.00 -9.40
N SER A 88 0.27 -14.77 -8.34
CA SER A 88 -0.64 -14.86 -7.21
C SER A 88 -0.78 -13.52 -6.48
N TRP A 89 0.32 -12.82 -6.27
CA TRP A 89 0.30 -11.49 -5.67
C TRP A 89 -0.39 -10.47 -6.57
N GLU A 90 -0.13 -10.53 -7.87
CA GLU A 90 -0.77 -9.65 -8.84
C GLU A 90 -2.29 -9.83 -8.83
N GLU A 91 -2.77 -11.06 -8.86
CA GLU A 91 -4.20 -11.36 -8.80
C GLU A 91 -4.81 -10.86 -7.49
N PHE A 92 -4.14 -11.09 -6.37
CA PHE A 92 -4.59 -10.62 -5.07
C PHE A 92 -4.70 -9.09 -5.01
N LEU A 93 -3.66 -8.39 -5.48
CA LEU A 93 -3.65 -6.93 -5.45
C LEU A 93 -4.63 -6.32 -6.44
N ASN A 94 -4.86 -6.95 -7.59
CA ASN A 94 -5.83 -6.48 -8.56
C ASN A 94 -7.27 -6.55 -8.03
N SER A 95 -7.54 -7.37 -7.04
CA SER A 95 -8.86 -7.42 -6.42
C SER A 95 -9.23 -6.12 -5.71
N PHE A 96 -8.25 -5.32 -5.32
CA PHE A 96 -8.47 -4.02 -4.68
C PHE A 96 -8.65 -2.86 -5.68
N VAL A 97 -8.30 -3.10 -6.95
CA VAL A 97 -8.42 -2.11 -8.02
C VAL A 97 -9.27 -2.72 -9.14
N PRO A 98 -10.59 -2.73 -8.97
CA PRO A 98 -11.47 -3.36 -9.96
C PRO A 98 -11.44 -2.62 -11.29
N PRO A 99 -11.69 -3.31 -12.41
CA PRO A 99 -11.73 -2.68 -13.72
C PRO A 99 -12.84 -1.62 -13.77
N THR A 100 -12.58 -0.59 -14.55
CA THR A 100 -13.45 0.58 -14.64
C THR A 100 -14.81 0.27 -15.27
N ILE A 101 -14.90 -0.78 -16.05
CA ILE A 101 -16.13 -1.17 -16.75
C ILE A 101 -16.70 -2.42 -16.10
N ASN A 102 -17.85 -2.25 -15.50
CA ASN A 102 -18.61 -3.35 -14.94
C ASN A 102 -19.99 -3.36 -15.58
N THR A 103 -20.36 -4.47 -16.20
CA THR A 103 -21.64 -4.62 -16.85
C THR A 103 -22.83 -4.67 -15.88
N SER A 104 -22.58 -4.87 -14.61
CA SER A 104 -23.60 -4.97 -13.56
C SER A 104 -23.80 -3.68 -12.76
N GLY A 105 -23.12 -2.58 -13.11
CA GLY A 105 -23.24 -1.30 -12.46
C GLY A 105 -22.04 -0.94 -11.58
N TYR A 106 -22.26 -0.03 -10.65
CA TYR A 106 -21.22 0.46 -9.75
C TYR A 106 -20.77 -0.62 -8.77
N THR A 107 -19.47 -0.89 -8.76
CA THR A 107 -18.86 -1.82 -7.80
C THR A 107 -17.92 -1.04 -6.90
N LYS A 108 -18.16 -1.12 -5.59
CA LYS A 108 -17.26 -0.54 -4.61
C LYS A 108 -15.97 -1.36 -4.55
N PRO A 109 -14.80 -0.73 -4.59
CA PRO A 109 -13.54 -1.43 -4.38
C PRO A 109 -13.47 -2.11 -3.02
N ASP A 110 -12.79 -3.24 -2.96
CA ASP A 110 -12.56 -3.94 -1.71
C ASP A 110 -11.67 -3.11 -0.78
N GLU A 111 -11.99 -3.14 0.50
CA GLU A 111 -11.16 -2.52 1.52
C GLU A 111 -10.03 -3.47 1.93
N MET A 112 -8.90 -2.87 2.25
CA MET A 112 -7.69 -3.57 2.66
C MET A 112 -7.42 -3.30 4.14
N LEU A 113 -7.04 -4.35 4.87
CA LEU A 113 -6.41 -4.20 6.17
C LEU A 113 -4.91 -4.35 5.97
N PHE A 114 -4.18 -3.28 6.19
CA PHE A 114 -2.72 -3.26 6.12
C PHE A 114 -2.16 -3.36 7.53
N VAL A 115 -1.31 -4.36 7.77
CA VAL A 115 -0.71 -4.61 9.07
C VAL A 115 0.79 -4.74 8.94
N MET A 116 1.52 -3.92 9.65
CA MET A 116 2.96 -4.01 9.78
C MET A 116 3.37 -3.67 11.21
N GLY A 117 3.57 -4.69 12.03
CA GLY A 117 3.82 -4.52 13.45
C GLY A 117 2.63 -3.86 14.15
N ASN A 118 2.89 -2.74 14.81
CA ASN A 118 1.84 -1.97 15.47
C ASN A 118 1.09 -1.00 14.53
N PHE A 119 1.56 -0.89 13.29
CA PHE A 119 0.91 -0.07 12.29
C PHE A 119 -0.20 -0.88 11.62
N ILE A 120 -1.43 -0.57 11.99
CA ILE A 120 -2.64 -1.26 11.51
C ILE A 120 -3.57 -0.21 10.94
N ARG A 121 -3.92 -0.32 9.65
CA ARG A 121 -4.78 0.64 8.97
C ARG A 121 -5.76 -0.02 8.03
N ASN A 122 -7.00 0.43 8.08
CA ASN A 122 -7.98 0.14 7.04
C ASN A 122 -7.77 1.15 5.93
N CYS A 123 -7.60 0.68 4.72
CA CYS A 123 -7.32 1.55 3.60
C CYS A 123 -7.93 1.03 2.30
N VAL A 124 -7.95 1.89 1.30
CA VAL A 124 -8.27 1.56 -0.07
C VAL A 124 -7.06 1.85 -0.94
N VAL A 125 -6.98 1.19 -2.08
CA VAL A 125 -5.89 1.37 -3.01
C VAL A 125 -6.24 2.50 -3.99
N ASP A 126 -5.44 3.57 -3.98
CA ASP A 126 -5.57 4.64 -4.96
C ASP A 126 -4.97 4.23 -6.30
N SER A 127 -3.81 3.61 -6.26
CA SER A 127 -3.14 3.12 -7.46
C SER A 127 -2.21 1.96 -7.15
N LEU A 128 -2.00 1.12 -8.16
CA LEU A 128 -1.10 -0.02 -8.09
C LEU A 128 -0.13 0.05 -9.27
N GLY A 129 1.15 0.19 -8.98
CA GLY A 129 2.21 0.10 -9.98
C GLY A 129 2.82 -1.29 -9.94
N THR A 130 3.05 -1.88 -11.10
CA THR A 130 3.69 -3.18 -11.24
C THR A 130 4.93 -3.06 -12.11
N HIS A 131 6.05 -3.57 -11.61
CA HIS A 131 7.31 -3.57 -12.34
C HIS A 131 7.91 -4.96 -12.31
N TYR A 132 7.93 -5.62 -13.45
CA TYR A 132 8.56 -6.93 -13.59
C TYR A 132 10.03 -6.75 -13.93
N THR A 133 10.89 -7.44 -13.20
CA THR A 133 12.35 -7.33 -13.39
C THR A 133 13.00 -8.60 -13.90
N SER A 134 12.29 -9.72 -13.89
CA SER A 134 12.83 -10.99 -14.38
C SER A 134 11.70 -11.91 -14.83
N PHE A 135 12.02 -12.75 -15.82
CA PHE A 135 11.06 -13.71 -16.39
C PHE A 135 11.71 -15.09 -16.48
N THR A 136 10.87 -16.11 -16.51
CA THR A 136 11.29 -17.46 -16.82
C THR A 136 11.47 -17.64 -18.34
N GLU A 137 11.96 -18.82 -18.77
CA GLU A 137 12.07 -19.14 -20.19
C GLU A 137 10.72 -19.08 -20.93
N ASP A 138 9.64 -19.36 -20.23
CA ASP A 138 8.28 -19.28 -20.75
C ASP A 138 7.67 -17.86 -20.66
N LEU A 139 8.49 -16.87 -20.31
CA LEU A 139 8.07 -15.48 -20.13
C LEU A 139 7.06 -15.26 -18.98
N SER A 140 7.05 -16.15 -18.01
CA SER A 140 6.29 -15.94 -16.79
C SER A 140 7.11 -15.08 -15.81
N PRO A 141 6.52 -14.06 -15.18
CA PRO A 141 7.27 -13.21 -14.26
C PRO A 141 7.67 -13.97 -13.00
N ASN A 142 8.94 -13.87 -12.61
CA ASN A 142 9.46 -14.49 -11.40
C ASN A 142 10.10 -13.52 -10.44
N GLU A 143 10.09 -12.24 -10.75
CA GLU A 143 10.56 -11.19 -9.88
C GLU A 143 9.82 -9.90 -10.22
N ALA A 144 9.25 -9.26 -9.23
CA ALA A 144 8.49 -8.04 -9.43
C ALA A 144 8.54 -7.13 -8.20
N THR A 145 8.33 -5.85 -8.44
CA THR A 145 8.06 -4.87 -7.40
C THR A 145 6.68 -4.28 -7.64
N PHE A 146 5.83 -4.36 -6.63
CA PHE A 146 4.53 -3.72 -6.64
C PHE A 146 4.59 -2.48 -5.77
N THR A 147 4.12 -1.36 -6.31
CA THR A 147 4.02 -0.12 -5.55
C THR A 147 2.56 0.18 -5.29
N LEU A 148 2.20 0.18 -4.03
CA LEU A 148 0.84 0.48 -3.57
C LEU A 148 0.77 1.90 -3.05
N ASN A 149 -0.14 2.69 -3.60
CA ASN A 149 -0.50 3.98 -3.04
C ASN A 149 -1.84 3.82 -2.34
N LEU A 150 -1.82 3.99 -1.03
CA LEU A 150 -2.93 3.65 -0.15
C LEU A 150 -3.49 4.90 0.51
N ARG A 151 -4.77 4.87 0.76
CA ARG A 151 -5.50 5.92 1.47
C ARG A 151 -6.26 5.31 2.62
N GLN A 152 -6.08 5.85 3.81
CA GLN A 152 -6.83 5.41 4.99
C GLN A 152 -8.32 5.72 4.85
N VAL A 153 -9.12 4.81 5.26
CA VAL A 153 -10.58 5.00 5.34
C VAL A 153 -11.08 4.99 6.77
#